data_33d706d50169451ef50c92d0cc075d69
#
_entry.id   33d706d50169451ef50c92d0cc075d69
#
_cell.length_a   1.000
_cell.length_b   1.000
_cell.length_c   1.000
_cell.angle_alpha   90.00
_cell.angle_beta   90.00
_cell.angle_gamma   90.00
#
_symmetry.space_group_name_H-M   'P 1'
#
loop_
_entity.id
_entity.type
_entity.pdbx_description
1 polymer ?
#
loop_
_entity_poly.entity_id
_entity_poly.type
_entity_poly.pdbx_seq_one_letter_code
_entity_poly.pdbx_strand_id
1 'polypeptide(L)'
;MAVIYEDALKGQIKSGVLSPVYIILGEDDFLKRMYVDKITALVADKDDIFNYSRFGADCNLQDVYDFLEQLPIMSDKKCAVLCDYDIEHCGASDFEKLLSLVTNPTDDAVFVIWFDSLFPDPKKSARLKKLISKTEKGGGCAALLNHRKVPELVKMLTDGAHKRGCTFEPAAAKYLVETAGEDISTLQNELNKLCFYLPGGTITRQDVDLVSVKTVEASVYNLSKHIFARDAGGALKTLDELFFMRLEPMIILYTVSSAYVDLYRVFVCRKKGLKNPEIAAEFGYKGREFVLDRAAQNLSKFDFKRLSLSFEALLAADRQLKSFGADPRTVLEQLIVRLIYIIAKGESVDKA
;
A
#
# COMPACT_ATOMS: atom_id res chain seq x y z
N MET A 1 -8.25 -14.81 -20.29
CA MET A 1 -8.27 -14.78 -18.81
C MET A 1 -8.99 -13.51 -18.38
N ALA A 2 -10.20 -13.62 -17.82
CA ALA A 2 -10.99 -12.46 -17.41
C ALA A 2 -10.50 -11.84 -16.09
N VAL A 3 -9.21 -11.55 -16.01
CA VAL A 3 -8.71 -10.67 -14.95
C VAL A 3 -8.92 -9.25 -15.41
N ILE A 4 -9.77 -8.53 -14.68
CA ILE A 4 -10.03 -7.10 -14.89
C ILE A 4 -9.30 -6.27 -13.82
N TYR A 5 -9.01 -5.02 -14.15
CA TYR A 5 -8.42 -4.05 -13.24
C TYR A 5 -9.47 -3.04 -12.77
N GLU A 6 -9.09 -2.18 -11.85
CA GLU A 6 -9.98 -1.23 -11.18
C GLU A 6 -10.89 -0.45 -12.13
N ASP A 7 -10.38 0.08 -13.25
CA ASP A 7 -11.18 0.89 -14.19
C ASP A 7 -12.32 0.11 -14.84
N ALA A 8 -12.06 -1.15 -15.22
CA ALA A 8 -13.09 -2.01 -15.80
C ALA A 8 -14.16 -2.37 -14.75
N LEU A 9 -13.77 -2.71 -13.53
CA LEU A 9 -14.69 -2.99 -12.42
C LEU A 9 -15.55 -1.76 -12.10
N LYS A 10 -14.93 -0.57 -12.04
CA LYS A 10 -15.62 0.71 -11.85
C LYS A 10 -16.64 0.99 -12.96
N GLY A 11 -16.31 0.63 -14.20
CA GLY A 11 -17.21 0.73 -15.34
C GLY A 11 -18.45 -0.15 -15.17
N GLN A 12 -18.28 -1.42 -14.78
CA GLN A 12 -19.39 -2.35 -14.53
C GLN A 12 -20.31 -1.85 -13.42
N ILE A 13 -19.73 -1.45 -12.27
CA ILE A 13 -20.50 -0.93 -11.14
C ILE A 13 -21.28 0.35 -11.53
N LYS A 14 -20.66 1.24 -12.32
CA LYS A 14 -21.32 2.48 -12.76
C LYS A 14 -22.44 2.22 -13.75
N SER A 15 -22.34 1.22 -14.60
CA SER A 15 -23.38 0.84 -15.56
C SER A 15 -24.54 0.06 -14.92
N GLY A 16 -24.36 -0.46 -13.70
CA GLY A 16 -25.33 -1.34 -13.04
C GLY A 16 -25.40 -2.77 -13.62
N VAL A 17 -24.58 -3.07 -14.63
CA VAL A 17 -24.51 -4.41 -15.24
C VAL A 17 -23.45 -5.22 -14.49
N LEU A 18 -23.91 -6.05 -13.55
CA LEU A 18 -23.04 -6.86 -12.71
C LEU A 18 -22.80 -8.24 -13.31
N SER A 19 -21.59 -8.76 -13.12
CA SER A 19 -21.27 -10.17 -13.38
C SER A 19 -21.88 -11.06 -12.30
N PRO A 20 -22.25 -12.30 -12.62
CA PRO A 20 -22.84 -13.23 -11.64
C PRO A 20 -21.83 -13.65 -10.56
N VAL A 21 -20.54 -13.68 -10.88
CA VAL A 21 -19.48 -14.05 -9.94
C VAL A 21 -18.33 -13.04 -10.01
N TYR A 22 -17.88 -12.60 -8.85
CA TYR A 22 -16.67 -11.78 -8.69
C TYR A 22 -15.64 -12.51 -7.84
N ILE A 23 -14.38 -12.52 -8.27
CA ILE A 23 -13.23 -12.86 -7.44
C ILE A 23 -12.48 -11.56 -7.19
N ILE A 24 -12.49 -11.07 -5.95
CA ILE A 24 -11.81 -9.82 -5.55
C ILE A 24 -10.49 -10.17 -4.87
N LEU A 25 -9.39 -9.75 -5.48
CA LEU A 25 -8.02 -10.03 -5.03
C LEU A 25 -7.10 -8.84 -5.32
N GLY A 26 -5.92 -8.80 -4.73
CA GLY A 26 -4.93 -7.74 -4.93
C GLY A 26 -4.29 -7.27 -3.64
N GLU A 27 -3.41 -6.29 -3.74
CA GLU A 27 -2.58 -5.81 -2.63
C GLU A 27 -3.25 -4.68 -1.81
N ASP A 28 -4.28 -4.03 -2.36
CA ASP A 28 -4.92 -2.88 -1.72
C ASP A 28 -6.20 -3.29 -0.98
N ASP A 29 -6.10 -3.41 0.34
CA ASP A 29 -7.20 -3.86 1.21
C ASP A 29 -8.38 -2.86 1.22
N PHE A 30 -8.09 -1.57 1.13
CA PHE A 30 -9.13 -0.55 1.08
C PHE A 30 -9.96 -0.67 -0.21
N LEU A 31 -9.27 -0.80 -1.35
CA LEU A 31 -9.96 -0.96 -2.64
C LEU A 31 -10.78 -2.26 -2.67
N LYS A 32 -10.21 -3.37 -2.21
CA LYS A 32 -10.93 -4.65 -2.14
C LYS A 32 -12.23 -4.49 -1.35
N ARG A 33 -12.15 -3.98 -0.13
CA ARG A 33 -13.31 -3.77 0.75
C ARG A 33 -14.32 -2.82 0.14
N MET A 34 -13.87 -1.68 -0.37
CA MET A 34 -14.73 -0.68 -1.00
C MET A 34 -15.51 -1.25 -2.19
N TYR A 35 -14.87 -2.08 -3.03
CA TYR A 35 -15.55 -2.65 -4.18
C TYR A 35 -16.49 -3.79 -3.82
N VAL A 36 -16.15 -4.63 -2.85
CA VAL A 36 -17.07 -5.64 -2.28
C VAL A 36 -18.32 -4.94 -1.74
N ASP A 37 -18.15 -3.88 -0.94
CA ASP A 37 -19.27 -3.12 -0.37
C ASP A 37 -20.14 -2.48 -1.46
N LYS A 38 -19.55 -1.94 -2.52
CA LYS A 38 -20.29 -1.37 -3.64
C LYS A 38 -21.06 -2.41 -4.44
N ILE A 39 -20.45 -3.56 -4.73
CA ILE A 39 -21.13 -4.66 -5.44
C ILE A 39 -22.31 -5.16 -4.59
N THR A 40 -22.07 -5.40 -3.30
CA THR A 40 -23.11 -5.84 -2.37
C THR A 40 -24.27 -4.85 -2.32
N ALA A 41 -24.00 -3.56 -2.13
CA ALA A 41 -25.03 -2.53 -2.02
C ALA A 41 -25.88 -2.34 -3.29
N LEU A 42 -25.38 -2.77 -4.45
CA LEU A 42 -26.15 -2.76 -5.70
C LEU A 42 -27.07 -3.98 -5.85
N VAL A 43 -26.87 -5.03 -5.05
CA VAL A 43 -27.60 -6.30 -5.17
C VAL A 43 -28.57 -6.49 -4.01
N ALA A 44 -28.11 -6.28 -2.78
CA ALA A 44 -28.89 -6.53 -1.57
C ALA A 44 -28.45 -5.58 -0.45
N ASP A 45 -29.38 -5.26 0.46
CA ASP A 45 -29.03 -4.59 1.70
C ASP A 45 -28.30 -5.58 2.63
N LYS A 46 -27.26 -5.10 3.32
CA LYS A 46 -26.51 -5.93 4.27
C LYS A 46 -27.32 -6.38 5.49
N ASP A 47 -28.39 -5.64 5.81
CA ASP A 47 -29.31 -5.97 6.90
C ASP A 47 -30.42 -6.93 6.45
N ASP A 48 -30.50 -7.25 5.15
CA ASP A 48 -31.46 -8.21 4.61
C ASP A 48 -30.96 -9.65 4.77
N ILE A 49 -31.33 -10.28 5.87
CA ILE A 49 -30.95 -11.67 6.21
C ILE A 49 -31.41 -12.73 5.22
N PHE A 50 -32.38 -12.44 4.36
CA PHE A 50 -32.89 -13.38 3.34
C PHE A 50 -32.10 -13.29 2.03
N ASN A 51 -31.66 -12.10 1.66
CA ASN A 51 -31.02 -11.88 0.37
C ASN A 51 -29.54 -11.52 0.47
N TYR A 52 -28.99 -11.35 1.69
CA TYR A 52 -27.57 -11.15 1.89
C TYR A 52 -27.02 -12.15 2.91
N SER A 53 -25.90 -12.80 2.58
CA SER A 53 -25.15 -13.61 3.53
C SER A 53 -23.64 -13.46 3.32
N ARG A 54 -22.91 -13.40 4.44
CA ARG A 54 -21.46 -13.38 4.45
C ARG A 54 -20.91 -14.60 5.15
N PHE A 55 -20.08 -15.35 4.44
CA PHE A 55 -19.44 -16.57 4.89
C PHE A 55 -17.96 -16.29 5.16
N GLY A 56 -17.44 -16.74 6.30
CA GLY A 56 -16.03 -16.61 6.69
C GLY A 56 -15.16 -17.74 6.18
N ALA A 57 -13.88 -17.69 6.56
CA ALA A 57 -12.85 -18.64 6.15
C ALA A 57 -13.18 -20.12 6.51
N ASP A 58 -13.78 -20.33 7.65
CA ASP A 58 -14.09 -21.68 8.20
C ASP A 58 -15.51 -22.16 7.87
N CYS A 59 -16.22 -21.52 6.93
CA CYS A 59 -17.57 -21.89 6.58
C CYS A 59 -17.62 -23.26 5.87
N ASN A 60 -18.76 -23.95 6.02
CA ASN A 60 -19.07 -25.08 5.18
C ASN A 60 -19.53 -24.59 3.80
N LEU A 61 -18.87 -25.02 2.72
CA LEU A 61 -19.28 -24.63 1.36
C LEU A 61 -20.69 -25.15 0.98
N GLN A 62 -21.23 -26.13 1.71
CA GLN A 62 -22.60 -26.55 1.51
C GLN A 62 -23.59 -25.44 1.91
N ASP A 63 -23.31 -24.71 2.96
CA ASP A 63 -24.17 -23.58 3.40
C ASP A 63 -24.16 -22.45 2.36
N VAL A 64 -22.99 -22.21 1.71
CA VAL A 64 -22.87 -21.25 0.59
C VAL A 64 -23.69 -21.71 -0.60
N TYR A 65 -23.61 -23.01 -0.93
CA TYR A 65 -24.37 -23.62 -2.03
C TYR A 65 -25.88 -23.51 -1.75
N ASP A 66 -26.33 -23.94 -0.57
CA ASP A 66 -27.74 -23.93 -0.17
C ASP A 66 -28.31 -22.50 -0.17
N PHE A 67 -27.52 -21.52 0.24
CA PHE A 67 -27.91 -20.12 0.18
C PHE A 67 -28.06 -19.63 -1.27
N LEU A 68 -27.12 -19.94 -2.17
CA LEU A 68 -27.13 -19.48 -3.56
C LEU A 68 -28.26 -20.12 -4.38
N GLU A 69 -28.64 -21.39 -4.10
CA GLU A 69 -29.70 -22.12 -4.79
C GLU A 69 -31.12 -21.68 -4.36
N GLN A 70 -31.27 -21.04 -3.19
CA GLN A 70 -32.56 -20.52 -2.76
C GLN A 70 -32.95 -19.30 -3.61
N LEU A 71 -34.22 -19.19 -3.96
CA LEU A 71 -34.75 -18.00 -4.64
C LEU A 71 -34.68 -16.75 -3.74
N PRO A 72 -34.45 -15.56 -4.29
CA PRO A 72 -34.51 -14.33 -3.53
C PRO A 72 -35.94 -14.09 -2.99
N ILE A 73 -36.04 -13.48 -1.82
CA ILE A 73 -37.33 -13.20 -1.15
C ILE A 73 -37.59 -11.69 -1.26
N MET A 74 -38.67 -11.31 -1.93
CA MET A 74 -39.08 -9.89 -2.14
C MET A 74 -37.98 -9.01 -2.74
N SER A 75 -37.07 -9.59 -3.51
CA SER A 75 -35.97 -8.91 -4.20
C SER A 75 -35.71 -9.57 -5.54
N ASP A 76 -35.12 -8.83 -6.50
CA ASP A 76 -34.75 -9.38 -7.80
C ASP A 76 -33.53 -10.30 -7.73
N LYS A 77 -32.63 -10.02 -6.78
CA LYS A 77 -31.37 -10.75 -6.64
C LYS A 77 -30.95 -10.86 -5.17
N LYS A 78 -30.07 -11.83 -4.91
CA LYS A 78 -29.40 -12.02 -3.64
C LYS A 78 -27.89 -11.94 -3.78
N CYS A 79 -27.17 -11.72 -2.68
CA CYS A 79 -25.73 -11.60 -2.66
C CYS A 79 -25.12 -12.52 -1.60
N ALA A 80 -24.22 -13.40 -2.03
CA ALA A 80 -23.36 -14.17 -1.15
C ALA A 80 -21.93 -13.64 -1.20
N VAL A 81 -21.31 -13.41 -0.03
CA VAL A 81 -19.90 -13.00 0.06
C VAL A 81 -19.14 -14.08 0.81
N LEU A 82 -18.18 -14.73 0.14
CA LEU A 82 -17.24 -15.69 0.73
C LEU A 82 -15.91 -14.99 0.99
N CYS A 83 -15.53 -14.85 2.27
CA CYS A 83 -14.35 -14.10 2.69
C CYS A 83 -13.25 -15.05 3.17
N ASP A 84 -12.05 -14.88 2.61
CA ASP A 84 -10.82 -15.57 3.05
C ASP A 84 -10.90 -17.10 3.11
N TYR A 85 -11.68 -17.70 2.23
CA TYR A 85 -11.71 -19.15 2.13
C TYR A 85 -10.38 -19.68 1.57
N ASP A 86 -9.72 -20.58 2.30
CA ASP A 86 -8.40 -21.10 1.91
C ASP A 86 -8.52 -22.13 0.79
N ILE A 87 -8.46 -21.63 -0.43
CA ILE A 87 -8.52 -22.45 -1.64
C ILE A 87 -7.28 -23.34 -1.83
N GLU A 88 -6.15 -23.03 -1.19
CA GLU A 88 -4.91 -23.80 -1.35
C GLU A 88 -4.91 -25.08 -0.49
N HIS A 89 -5.48 -25.03 0.69
CA HIS A 89 -5.46 -26.11 1.66
C HIS A 89 -6.82 -26.82 1.86
N CYS A 90 -7.89 -26.32 1.22
CA CYS A 90 -9.19 -26.99 1.29
C CYS A 90 -9.17 -28.40 0.66
N GLY A 91 -10.09 -29.25 1.09
CA GLY A 91 -10.28 -30.59 0.53
C GLY A 91 -10.57 -30.56 -0.98
N ALA A 92 -10.23 -31.64 -1.68
CA ALA A 92 -10.50 -31.74 -3.12
C ALA A 92 -12.01 -31.67 -3.44
N SER A 93 -12.84 -32.27 -2.60
CA SER A 93 -14.32 -32.24 -2.71
C SER A 93 -14.83 -30.81 -2.61
N ASP A 94 -14.35 -30.03 -1.63
CA ASP A 94 -14.79 -28.66 -1.40
C ASP A 94 -14.32 -27.74 -2.52
N PHE A 95 -13.10 -27.97 -3.00
CA PHE A 95 -12.61 -27.20 -4.15
C PHE A 95 -13.43 -27.47 -5.42
N GLU A 96 -13.83 -28.72 -5.69
CA GLU A 96 -14.70 -29.02 -6.83
C GLU A 96 -16.10 -28.45 -6.65
N LYS A 97 -16.66 -28.42 -5.43
CA LYS A 97 -17.92 -27.70 -5.13
C LYS A 97 -17.79 -26.21 -5.44
N LEU A 98 -16.71 -25.55 -4.99
CA LEU A 98 -16.47 -24.14 -5.28
C LEU A 98 -16.36 -23.88 -6.79
N LEU A 99 -15.66 -24.77 -7.51
CA LEU A 99 -15.57 -24.70 -8.98
C LEU A 99 -16.93 -24.85 -9.67
N SER A 100 -17.80 -25.70 -9.17
CA SER A 100 -19.17 -25.87 -9.68
C SER A 100 -19.97 -24.59 -9.50
N LEU A 101 -19.96 -23.98 -8.32
CA LEU A 101 -20.65 -22.73 -8.00
C LEU A 101 -20.25 -21.58 -8.95
N VAL A 102 -18.95 -21.44 -9.23
CA VAL A 102 -18.49 -20.35 -10.11
C VAL A 102 -18.65 -20.65 -11.60
N THR A 103 -18.82 -21.92 -11.98
CA THR A 103 -18.99 -22.32 -13.39
C THR A 103 -20.45 -22.23 -13.82
N ASN A 104 -21.37 -22.53 -12.90
CA ASN A 104 -22.81 -22.54 -13.14
C ASN A 104 -23.50 -21.62 -12.12
N PRO A 105 -23.27 -20.30 -12.22
CA PRO A 105 -23.92 -19.35 -11.31
C PRO A 105 -25.43 -19.30 -11.60
N THR A 106 -26.21 -19.05 -10.56
CA THR A 106 -27.65 -18.79 -10.69
C THR A 106 -27.88 -17.37 -11.21
N ASP A 107 -28.89 -17.15 -12.02
CA ASP A 107 -29.22 -15.83 -12.60
C ASP A 107 -29.67 -14.81 -11.52
N ASP A 108 -30.25 -15.33 -10.45
CA ASP A 108 -30.86 -14.55 -9.36
C ASP A 108 -29.89 -14.25 -8.20
N ALA A 109 -28.60 -14.58 -8.36
CA ALA A 109 -27.61 -14.34 -7.32
C ALA A 109 -26.33 -13.69 -7.88
N VAL A 110 -25.67 -12.91 -7.02
CA VAL A 110 -24.29 -12.44 -7.24
C VAL A 110 -23.42 -13.06 -6.16
N PHE A 111 -22.41 -13.83 -6.58
CA PHE A 111 -21.47 -14.48 -5.69
C PHE A 111 -20.14 -13.74 -5.71
N VAL A 112 -19.68 -13.27 -4.54
CA VAL A 112 -18.42 -12.53 -4.37
C VAL A 112 -17.47 -13.35 -3.55
N ILE A 113 -16.36 -13.80 -4.14
CA ILE A 113 -15.25 -14.43 -3.45
C ILE A 113 -14.22 -13.34 -3.17
N TRP A 114 -13.95 -13.07 -1.90
CA TRP A 114 -13.12 -11.96 -1.46
C TRP A 114 -11.94 -12.44 -0.63
N PHE A 115 -10.72 -12.12 -1.08
CA PHE A 115 -9.48 -12.36 -0.36
C PHE A 115 -9.03 -11.08 0.37
N ASP A 116 -9.38 -10.94 1.65
CA ASP A 116 -9.03 -9.80 2.51
C ASP A 116 -7.62 -9.98 3.11
N SER A 117 -7.46 -11.04 3.91
CA SER A 117 -6.19 -11.36 4.60
C SER A 117 -5.34 -12.38 3.85
N LEU A 118 -5.93 -13.15 2.96
CA LEU A 118 -5.21 -14.09 2.11
C LEU A 118 -4.77 -13.39 0.81
N PHE A 119 -3.53 -13.66 0.39
CA PHE A 119 -2.95 -13.08 -0.82
C PHE A 119 -2.51 -14.16 -1.80
N PRO A 120 -3.44 -14.94 -2.37
CA PRO A 120 -3.09 -15.96 -3.36
C PRO A 120 -2.52 -15.28 -4.62
N ASP A 121 -1.30 -15.67 -5.01
CA ASP A 121 -0.63 -15.13 -6.21
C ASP A 121 -1.20 -15.78 -7.48
N PRO A 122 -1.90 -15.02 -8.35
CA PRO A 122 -2.46 -15.57 -9.59
C PRO A 122 -1.42 -16.19 -10.53
N LYS A 123 -0.14 -15.86 -10.35
CA LYS A 123 0.95 -16.43 -11.17
C LYS A 123 1.45 -17.76 -10.65
N LYS A 124 1.38 -17.99 -9.33
CA LYS A 124 1.94 -19.17 -8.67
C LYS A 124 0.89 -20.24 -8.37
N SER A 125 -0.30 -19.85 -7.89
CA SER A 125 -1.35 -20.75 -7.50
C SER A 125 -2.01 -21.43 -8.70
N ALA A 126 -1.93 -22.74 -8.79
CA ALA A 126 -2.64 -23.54 -9.80
C ALA A 126 -4.15 -23.59 -9.51
N ARG A 127 -4.55 -23.66 -8.23
CA ARG A 127 -5.95 -23.68 -7.82
C ARG A 127 -6.63 -22.35 -8.12
N LEU A 128 -5.98 -21.20 -7.81
CA LEU A 128 -6.52 -19.89 -8.16
C LEU A 128 -6.68 -19.72 -9.68
N LYS A 129 -5.70 -20.15 -10.48
CA LYS A 129 -5.82 -20.12 -11.95
C LYS A 129 -7.02 -20.92 -12.45
N LYS A 130 -7.22 -22.12 -11.89
CA LYS A 130 -8.37 -22.97 -12.22
C LYS A 130 -9.69 -22.29 -11.82
N LEU A 131 -9.75 -21.69 -10.64
CA LEU A 131 -10.91 -20.96 -10.13
C LEU A 131 -11.25 -19.77 -11.05
N ILE A 132 -10.27 -18.90 -11.37
CA ILE A 132 -10.46 -17.76 -12.29
C ILE A 132 -10.94 -18.22 -13.65
N SER A 133 -10.34 -19.27 -14.22
CA SER A 133 -10.75 -19.79 -15.54
C SER A 133 -12.17 -20.36 -15.54
N LYS A 134 -12.60 -20.97 -14.45
CA LYS A 134 -13.96 -21.48 -14.28
C LYS A 134 -14.97 -20.36 -14.08
N THR A 135 -14.61 -19.35 -13.29
CA THR A 135 -15.41 -18.13 -13.11
C THR A 135 -15.67 -17.42 -14.44
N GLU A 136 -14.64 -17.30 -15.28
CA GLU A 136 -14.77 -16.73 -16.64
C GLU A 136 -15.78 -17.51 -17.51
N LYS A 137 -15.75 -18.85 -17.44
CA LYS A 137 -16.68 -19.72 -18.17
C LYS A 137 -18.13 -19.52 -17.70
N GLY A 138 -18.34 -19.25 -16.42
CA GLY A 138 -19.64 -18.92 -15.85
C GLY A 138 -20.08 -17.46 -16.05
N GLY A 139 -19.37 -16.68 -16.87
CA GLY A 139 -19.70 -15.26 -17.10
C GLY A 139 -19.25 -14.30 -15.99
N GLY A 140 -18.52 -14.79 -14.98
CA GLY A 140 -17.93 -13.99 -13.92
C GLY A 140 -16.58 -13.40 -14.29
N CYS A 141 -15.99 -12.64 -13.38
CA CYS A 141 -14.66 -12.04 -13.56
C CYS A 141 -13.83 -12.01 -12.26
N ALA A 142 -12.51 -11.91 -12.41
CA ALA A 142 -11.59 -11.71 -11.32
C ALA A 142 -11.05 -10.28 -11.37
N ALA A 143 -11.25 -9.50 -10.31
CA ALA A 143 -10.77 -8.12 -10.20
C ALA A 143 -9.48 -8.08 -9.38
N LEU A 144 -8.39 -7.63 -10.01
CA LEU A 144 -7.09 -7.45 -9.38
C LEU A 144 -6.92 -5.99 -8.98
N LEU A 145 -6.97 -5.72 -7.67
CA LEU A 145 -6.93 -4.39 -7.07
C LEU A 145 -5.59 -4.17 -6.37
N ASN A 146 -4.65 -3.61 -7.11
CA ASN A 146 -3.32 -3.26 -6.60
C ASN A 146 -3.28 -1.82 -6.10
N HIS A 147 -2.24 -1.48 -5.34
CA HIS A 147 -2.01 -0.11 -4.90
C HIS A 147 -1.97 0.86 -6.08
N ARG A 148 -2.62 2.00 -5.92
CA ARG A 148 -2.63 3.07 -6.91
C ARG A 148 -1.27 3.79 -6.95
N LYS A 149 -0.88 4.20 -8.15
CA LYS A 149 0.31 5.03 -8.32
C LYS A 149 0.07 6.47 -7.86
N VAL A 150 1.15 7.17 -7.49
CA VAL A 150 1.08 8.56 -7.01
C VAL A 150 0.22 9.48 -7.90
N PRO A 151 0.31 9.47 -9.25
CA PRO A 151 -0.56 10.30 -10.08
C PRO A 151 -2.06 9.97 -9.93
N GLU A 152 -2.41 8.71 -9.71
CA GLU A 152 -3.79 8.25 -9.52
C GLU A 152 -4.32 8.68 -8.13
N LEU A 153 -3.45 8.62 -7.10
CA LEU A 153 -3.75 9.12 -5.76
C LEU A 153 -3.96 10.64 -5.77
N VAL A 154 -3.10 11.39 -6.46
CA VAL A 154 -3.26 12.84 -6.64
C VAL A 154 -4.60 13.16 -7.31
N LYS A 155 -4.94 12.44 -8.40
CA LYS A 155 -6.23 12.61 -9.08
C LYS A 155 -7.39 12.26 -8.15
N MET A 156 -7.30 11.18 -7.38
CA MET A 156 -8.33 10.83 -6.40
C MET A 156 -8.54 11.93 -5.36
N LEU A 157 -7.47 12.55 -4.86
CA LEU A 157 -7.54 13.64 -3.89
C LEU A 157 -8.17 14.90 -4.49
N THR A 158 -7.75 15.31 -5.70
CA THR A 158 -8.31 16.49 -6.39
C THR A 158 -9.79 16.30 -6.74
N ASP A 159 -10.16 15.14 -7.29
CA ASP A 159 -11.54 14.78 -7.60
C ASP A 159 -12.39 14.68 -6.32
N GLY A 160 -11.81 14.15 -5.25
CA GLY A 160 -12.44 14.03 -3.94
C GLY A 160 -12.71 15.38 -3.27
N ALA A 161 -11.78 16.33 -3.37
CA ALA A 161 -11.95 17.70 -2.88
C ALA A 161 -13.07 18.41 -3.65
N HIS A 162 -13.05 18.30 -4.99
CA HIS A 162 -14.08 18.92 -5.83
C HIS A 162 -15.50 18.43 -5.48
N LYS A 163 -15.68 17.14 -5.22
CA LYS A 163 -16.97 16.58 -4.77
C LYS A 163 -17.44 17.14 -3.44
N ARG A 164 -16.53 17.66 -2.61
CA ARG A 164 -16.81 18.30 -1.31
C ARG A 164 -16.90 19.85 -1.41
N GLY A 165 -16.90 20.38 -2.63
CA GLY A 165 -16.96 21.80 -2.90
C GLY A 165 -15.64 22.54 -2.68
N CYS A 166 -14.51 21.83 -2.52
CA CYS A 166 -13.18 22.42 -2.34
C CYS A 166 -12.34 22.27 -3.61
N THR A 167 -11.32 23.08 -3.76
CA THR A 167 -10.27 22.89 -4.78
C THR A 167 -9.01 22.41 -4.08
N PHE A 168 -8.32 21.41 -4.64
CA PHE A 168 -7.02 20.95 -4.14
C PHE A 168 -5.97 21.17 -5.19
N GLU A 169 -4.96 22.00 -4.91
CA GLU A 169 -3.84 22.20 -5.82
C GLU A 169 -3.12 20.87 -6.07
N PRO A 170 -2.88 20.46 -7.33
CA PRO A 170 -2.21 19.17 -7.62
C PRO A 170 -0.85 19.01 -6.95
N ALA A 171 -0.09 20.11 -6.82
CA ALA A 171 1.20 20.12 -6.13
C ALA A 171 1.04 19.88 -4.62
N ALA A 172 0.02 20.46 -3.99
CA ALA A 172 -0.30 20.25 -2.58
C ALA A 172 -0.87 18.85 -2.34
N ALA A 173 -1.71 18.32 -3.24
CA ALA A 173 -2.19 16.94 -3.19
C ALA A 173 -1.04 15.92 -3.30
N LYS A 174 -0.08 16.15 -4.21
CA LYS A 174 1.15 15.35 -4.29
C LYS A 174 1.96 15.43 -3.00
N TYR A 175 2.09 16.61 -2.42
CA TYR A 175 2.79 16.80 -1.15
C TYR A 175 2.09 16.06 0.00
N LEU A 176 0.75 16.02 0.02
CA LEU A 176 0.01 15.22 0.98
C LEU A 176 0.36 13.73 0.85
N VAL A 177 0.38 13.17 -0.37
CA VAL A 177 0.79 11.78 -0.60
C VAL A 177 2.23 11.52 -0.11
N GLU A 178 3.14 12.46 -0.36
CA GLU A 178 4.54 12.35 0.10
C GLU A 178 4.67 12.40 1.63
N THR A 179 3.76 13.07 2.34
CA THR A 179 3.84 13.29 3.80
C THR A 179 2.94 12.36 4.62
N ALA A 180 1.78 12.01 4.10
CA ALA A 180 0.82 11.12 4.76
C ALA A 180 0.92 9.65 4.30
N GLY A 181 1.75 9.37 3.25
CA GLY A 181 1.89 8.03 2.69
C GLY A 181 0.90 7.73 1.57
N GLU A 182 0.93 6.50 1.05
CA GLU A 182 0.14 6.07 -0.11
C GLU A 182 -1.12 5.29 0.26
N ASP A 183 -1.38 5.10 1.57
CA ASP A 183 -2.60 4.44 2.05
C ASP A 183 -3.85 5.28 1.77
N ILE A 184 -4.79 4.69 1.02
CA ILE A 184 -5.99 5.39 0.56
C ILE A 184 -6.89 5.80 1.73
N SER A 185 -7.02 4.98 2.77
CA SER A 185 -7.82 5.30 3.96
C SER A 185 -7.28 6.53 4.66
N THR A 186 -5.97 6.54 4.90
CA THR A 186 -5.25 7.67 5.50
C THR A 186 -5.44 8.93 4.66
N LEU A 187 -5.19 8.83 3.34
CA LEU A 187 -5.34 9.97 2.43
C LEU A 187 -6.77 10.53 2.38
N GLN A 188 -7.78 9.67 2.45
CA GLN A 188 -9.18 10.12 2.50
C GLN A 188 -9.52 10.79 3.82
N ASN A 189 -9.00 10.30 4.94
CA ASN A 189 -9.18 10.93 6.25
C ASN A 189 -8.51 12.31 6.29
N GLU A 190 -7.29 12.42 5.75
CA GLU A 190 -6.59 13.72 5.64
C GLU A 190 -7.33 14.68 4.72
N LEU A 191 -7.85 14.21 3.57
CA LEU A 191 -8.67 15.01 2.67
C LEU A 191 -9.94 15.52 3.36
N ASN A 192 -10.61 14.65 4.13
CA ASN A 192 -11.80 15.06 4.88
C ASN A 192 -11.47 16.18 5.86
N LYS A 193 -10.41 16.05 6.66
CA LYS A 193 -9.96 17.09 7.60
C LYS A 193 -9.68 18.42 6.89
N LEU A 194 -8.95 18.37 5.78
CA LEU A 194 -8.63 19.55 4.99
C LEU A 194 -9.87 20.24 4.41
N CYS A 195 -10.82 19.46 3.87
CA CYS A 195 -12.07 20.02 3.36
C CYS A 195 -12.96 20.60 4.47
N PHE A 196 -12.95 19.99 5.66
CA PHE A 196 -13.66 20.56 6.83
C PHE A 196 -12.98 21.82 7.38
N TYR A 197 -11.66 21.92 7.30
CA TYR A 197 -10.90 23.09 7.73
C TYR A 197 -11.10 24.29 6.78
N LEU A 198 -11.22 24.04 5.47
CA LEU A 198 -11.37 25.06 4.43
C LEU A 198 -12.62 24.80 3.57
N PRO A 199 -13.84 24.99 4.10
CA PRO A 199 -15.07 24.76 3.33
C PRO A 199 -15.14 25.70 2.12
N GLY A 200 -15.21 25.13 0.91
CA GLY A 200 -15.29 25.90 -0.34
C GLY A 200 -13.98 26.59 -0.76
N GLY A 201 -12.90 26.39 -0.01
CA GLY A 201 -11.61 27.01 -0.27
C GLY A 201 -10.69 26.21 -1.18
N THR A 202 -9.51 26.79 -1.45
CA THR A 202 -8.42 26.15 -2.18
C THR A 202 -7.38 25.61 -1.20
N ILE A 203 -7.20 24.30 -1.16
CA ILE A 203 -6.25 23.62 -0.28
C ILE A 203 -4.85 23.75 -0.89
N THR A 204 -3.97 24.43 -0.15
CA THR A 204 -2.58 24.68 -0.51
C THR A 204 -1.62 23.79 0.30
N ARG A 205 -0.33 23.87 -0.01
CA ARG A 205 0.69 23.17 0.77
C ARG A 205 0.76 23.62 2.23
N GLN A 206 0.51 24.93 2.49
CA GLN A 206 0.51 25.46 3.86
C GLN A 206 -0.61 24.84 4.70
N ASP A 207 -1.78 24.63 4.10
CA ASP A 207 -2.91 24.00 4.77
C ASP A 207 -2.63 22.52 5.08
N VAL A 208 -1.95 21.82 4.17
CA VAL A 208 -1.49 20.46 4.41
C VAL A 208 -0.53 20.41 5.59
N ASP A 209 0.47 21.32 5.66
CA ASP A 209 1.42 21.37 6.79
C ASP A 209 0.73 21.70 8.13
N LEU A 210 -0.37 22.44 8.10
CA LEU A 210 -1.10 22.89 9.30
C LEU A 210 -2.06 21.81 9.85
N VAL A 211 -2.75 21.12 8.95
CA VAL A 211 -3.89 20.24 9.31
C VAL A 211 -3.52 18.75 9.27
N SER A 212 -2.64 18.35 8.36
CA SER A 212 -2.36 16.94 8.12
C SER A 212 -1.32 16.40 9.07
N VAL A 213 -1.55 15.18 9.55
CA VAL A 213 -0.59 14.46 10.36
C VAL A 213 0.39 13.74 9.43
N LYS A 214 1.68 14.02 9.60
CA LYS A 214 2.74 13.29 8.91
C LYS A 214 2.81 11.87 9.50
N THR A 215 2.83 10.85 8.63
CA THR A 215 3.06 9.50 9.10
C THR A 215 4.51 9.32 9.57
N VAL A 216 4.72 8.37 10.46
CA VAL A 216 6.05 8.02 10.95
C VAL A 216 6.95 7.62 9.79
N GLU A 217 6.45 6.79 8.87
CA GLU A 217 7.16 6.32 7.69
C GLU A 217 7.59 7.47 6.77
N ALA A 218 6.68 8.42 6.53
CA ALA A 218 6.96 9.61 5.72
C ALA A 218 7.98 10.52 6.41
N SER A 219 7.87 10.69 7.72
CA SER A 219 8.82 11.51 8.50
C SER A 219 10.21 10.90 8.51
N VAL A 220 10.34 9.58 8.73
CA VAL A 220 11.64 8.90 8.72
C VAL A 220 12.25 8.90 7.30
N TYR A 221 11.43 8.77 6.26
CA TYR A 221 11.89 8.94 4.88
C TYR A 221 12.42 10.36 4.63
N ASN A 222 11.72 11.39 5.11
CA ASN A 222 12.15 12.78 4.99
C ASN A 222 13.48 13.02 5.71
N LEU A 223 13.75 12.37 6.84
CA LEU A 223 15.04 12.43 7.52
C LEU A 223 16.18 12.00 6.58
N SER A 224 16.07 10.84 5.94
CA SER A 224 17.07 10.36 4.99
C SER A 224 17.23 11.30 3.79
N LYS A 225 16.13 11.88 3.29
CA LYS A 225 16.11 12.86 2.19
C LYS A 225 16.90 14.13 2.56
N HIS A 226 16.69 14.69 3.77
CA HIS A 226 17.43 15.85 4.26
C HIS A 226 18.92 15.52 4.43
N ILE A 227 19.28 14.35 4.99
CA ILE A 227 20.67 13.91 5.10
C ILE A 227 21.34 13.87 3.72
N PHE A 228 20.72 13.21 2.74
CA PHE A 228 21.24 13.13 1.37
C PHE A 228 21.29 14.49 0.64
N ALA A 229 20.38 15.40 0.99
CA ALA A 229 20.41 16.78 0.51
C ALA A 229 21.48 17.67 1.20
N ARG A 230 22.11 17.17 2.27
CA ARG A 230 23.04 17.93 3.14
C ARG A 230 22.34 19.09 3.84
N ASP A 231 21.07 18.94 4.11
CA ASP A 231 20.25 19.91 4.85
C ASP A 231 20.22 19.51 6.33
N ALA A 232 21.18 20.01 7.10
CA ALA A 232 21.30 19.71 8.52
C ALA A 232 20.12 20.27 9.34
N GLY A 233 19.64 21.48 9.00
CA GLY A 233 18.50 22.09 9.68
C GLY A 233 17.22 21.30 9.52
N GLY A 234 16.89 20.90 8.27
CA GLY A 234 15.74 20.06 7.97
C GLY A 234 15.84 18.66 8.60
N ALA A 235 17.05 18.07 8.60
CA ALA A 235 17.28 16.77 9.22
C ALA A 235 17.07 16.79 10.74
N LEU A 236 17.64 17.76 11.44
CA LEU A 236 17.48 17.91 12.90
C LEU A 236 16.04 18.21 13.29
N LYS A 237 15.36 19.11 12.54
CA LYS A 237 13.94 19.37 12.76
C LYS A 237 13.08 18.11 12.57
N THR A 238 13.37 17.32 11.54
CA THR A 238 12.65 16.05 11.32
C THR A 238 12.95 15.04 12.43
N LEU A 239 14.17 15.00 12.95
CA LEU A 239 14.50 14.17 14.10
C LEU A 239 13.70 14.57 15.33
N ASP A 240 13.55 15.89 15.60
CA ASP A 240 12.72 16.40 16.69
C ASP A 240 11.25 16.00 16.55
N GLU A 241 10.70 16.07 15.33
CA GLU A 241 9.34 15.62 15.03
C GLU A 241 9.18 14.11 15.34
N LEU A 242 10.17 13.28 14.99
CA LEU A 242 10.15 11.84 15.27
C LEU A 242 10.22 11.53 16.78
N PHE A 243 11.04 12.25 17.54
CA PHE A 243 11.05 12.12 19.00
C PHE A 243 9.75 12.60 19.63
N PHE A 244 9.16 13.67 19.12
CA PHE A 244 7.84 14.14 19.56
C PHE A 244 6.75 13.09 19.33
N MET A 245 6.82 12.36 18.21
CA MET A 245 5.95 11.21 17.91
C MET A 245 6.27 9.97 18.77
N ARG A 246 7.24 10.04 19.69
CA ARG A 246 7.72 8.96 20.55
C ARG A 246 8.22 7.73 19.77
N LEU A 247 8.78 7.96 18.59
CA LEU A 247 9.37 6.88 17.82
C LEU A 247 10.64 6.38 18.53
N GLU A 248 10.76 5.07 18.61
CA GLU A 248 11.91 4.43 19.24
C GLU A 248 13.20 4.74 18.45
N PRO A 249 14.29 5.18 19.12
CA PRO A 249 15.54 5.58 18.48
C PRO A 249 16.16 4.51 17.58
N MET A 250 16.00 3.23 17.94
CA MET A 250 16.48 2.11 17.13
C MET A 250 15.72 2.00 15.78
N ILE A 251 14.44 2.35 15.74
CA ILE A 251 13.65 2.35 14.51
C ILE A 251 14.12 3.49 13.60
N ILE A 252 14.43 4.67 14.16
CA ILE A 252 15.00 5.80 13.41
C ILE A 252 16.33 5.38 12.77
N LEU A 253 17.24 4.82 13.56
CA LEU A 253 18.54 4.34 13.08
C LEU A 253 18.38 3.27 12.00
N TYR A 254 17.49 2.29 12.22
CA TYR A 254 17.22 1.21 11.26
C TYR A 254 16.78 1.76 9.90
N THR A 255 15.87 2.73 9.90
CA THR A 255 15.35 3.28 8.64
C THR A 255 16.39 4.11 7.89
N VAL A 256 17.18 4.92 8.60
CA VAL A 256 18.32 5.62 7.99
C VAL A 256 19.32 4.60 7.42
N SER A 257 19.65 3.56 8.18
CA SER A 257 20.57 2.49 7.73
C SER A 257 20.03 1.77 6.50
N SER A 258 18.74 1.46 6.45
CA SER A 258 18.08 0.82 5.30
C SER A 258 18.24 1.66 4.03
N ALA A 259 18.07 3.00 4.12
CA ALA A 259 18.27 3.89 2.98
C ALA A 259 19.71 3.84 2.43
N TYR A 260 20.70 3.71 3.31
CA TYR A 260 22.12 3.54 2.90
C TYR A 260 22.38 2.15 2.31
N VAL A 261 21.74 1.10 2.81
CA VAL A 261 21.81 -0.26 2.23
C VAL A 261 21.23 -0.27 0.83
N ASP A 262 20.07 0.36 0.63
CA ASP A 262 19.45 0.47 -0.69
C ASP A 262 20.36 1.23 -1.67
N LEU A 263 20.94 2.34 -1.23
CA LEU A 263 21.92 3.11 -1.99
C LEU A 263 23.15 2.27 -2.38
N TYR A 264 23.68 1.49 -1.43
CA TYR A 264 24.83 0.61 -1.66
C TYR A 264 24.51 -0.50 -2.67
N ARG A 265 23.34 -1.14 -2.56
CA ARG A 265 22.89 -2.16 -3.51
C ARG A 265 22.83 -1.60 -4.93
N VAL A 266 22.20 -0.43 -5.09
CA VAL A 266 22.14 0.24 -6.40
C VAL A 266 23.54 0.63 -6.89
N PHE A 267 24.41 1.15 -6.00
CA PHE A 267 25.79 1.53 -6.34
C PHE A 267 26.60 0.35 -6.91
N VAL A 268 26.57 -0.81 -6.23
CA VAL A 268 27.32 -2.00 -6.64
C VAL A 268 26.73 -2.61 -7.92
N CYS A 269 25.41 -2.70 -8.01
CA CYS A 269 24.73 -3.32 -9.16
C CYS A 269 24.87 -2.46 -10.42
N ARG A 270 24.85 -1.12 -10.30
CA ARG A 270 25.11 -0.21 -11.43
C ARG A 270 26.53 -0.35 -11.96
N LYS A 271 27.54 -0.59 -11.12
CA LYS A 271 28.90 -0.90 -11.56
C LYS A 271 28.99 -2.20 -12.37
N LYS A 272 28.07 -3.14 -12.15
CA LYS A 272 27.91 -4.39 -12.92
C LYS A 272 27.01 -4.22 -14.14
N GLY A 273 26.50 -3.02 -14.43
CA GLY A 273 25.62 -2.74 -15.57
C GLY A 273 24.15 -3.12 -15.35
N LEU A 274 23.74 -3.55 -14.16
CA LEU A 274 22.37 -3.96 -13.87
C LEU A 274 21.42 -2.74 -13.76
N LYS A 275 20.20 -2.90 -14.27
CA LYS A 275 19.12 -1.91 -14.18
C LYS A 275 18.22 -2.17 -12.96
N ASN A 276 17.42 -1.18 -12.55
CA ASN A 276 16.55 -1.29 -11.36
C ASN A 276 15.62 -2.49 -11.35
N PRO A 277 14.97 -2.93 -12.47
CA PRO A 277 14.16 -4.14 -12.47
C PRO A 277 14.93 -5.43 -12.14
N GLU A 278 16.19 -5.52 -12.60
CA GLU A 278 17.07 -6.66 -12.32
C GLU A 278 17.50 -6.67 -10.86
N ILE A 279 17.83 -5.48 -10.30
CA ILE A 279 18.14 -5.31 -8.87
C ILE A 279 16.92 -5.65 -8.02
N ALA A 280 15.73 -5.23 -8.45
CA ALA A 280 14.48 -5.54 -7.75
C ALA A 280 14.22 -7.05 -7.67
N ALA A 281 14.47 -7.77 -8.75
CA ALA A 281 14.32 -9.24 -8.79
C ALA A 281 15.32 -9.95 -7.86
N GLU A 282 16.60 -9.51 -7.86
CA GLU A 282 17.68 -10.11 -7.08
C GLU A 282 17.50 -9.92 -5.56
N PHE A 283 17.10 -8.73 -5.14
CA PHE A 283 17.02 -8.35 -3.71
C PHE A 283 15.60 -8.29 -3.15
N GLY A 284 14.59 -8.77 -3.87
CA GLY A 284 13.23 -8.87 -3.35
C GLY A 284 12.49 -7.53 -3.24
N TYR A 285 12.79 -6.54 -4.09
CA TYR A 285 12.07 -5.24 -4.14
C TYR A 285 10.83 -5.26 -5.04
N LYS A 286 10.31 -6.44 -5.36
CA LYS A 286 9.12 -6.54 -6.21
C LYS A 286 7.94 -5.79 -5.58
N GLY A 287 7.33 -4.86 -6.32
CA GLY A 287 6.30 -3.94 -5.82
C GLY A 287 6.85 -2.71 -5.07
N ARG A 288 8.17 -2.64 -4.84
CA ARG A 288 8.85 -1.53 -4.15
C ARG A 288 10.02 -0.97 -4.95
N GLU A 289 9.98 -1.08 -6.27
CA GLU A 289 11.03 -0.63 -7.19
C GLU A 289 11.32 0.88 -7.06
N PHE A 290 10.32 1.67 -6.64
CA PHE A 290 10.48 3.11 -6.37
C PHE A 290 11.56 3.41 -5.32
N VAL A 291 11.85 2.50 -4.39
CA VAL A 291 12.93 2.64 -3.40
C VAL A 291 14.29 2.69 -4.10
N LEU A 292 14.49 1.82 -5.11
CA LEU A 292 15.72 1.77 -5.91
C LEU A 292 15.86 3.01 -6.81
N ASP A 293 14.74 3.53 -7.35
CA ASP A 293 14.75 4.77 -8.14
C ASP A 293 15.17 5.97 -7.29
N ARG A 294 14.67 6.06 -6.07
CA ARG A 294 15.07 7.08 -5.09
C ARG A 294 16.54 6.97 -4.69
N ALA A 295 17.03 5.75 -4.45
CA ALA A 295 18.45 5.51 -4.17
C ALA A 295 19.33 5.92 -5.37
N ALA A 296 18.92 5.56 -6.59
CA ALA A 296 19.64 5.92 -7.82
C ALA A 296 19.81 7.43 -8.03
N GLN A 297 18.81 8.24 -7.64
CA GLN A 297 18.88 9.71 -7.73
C GLN A 297 20.00 10.32 -6.88
N ASN A 298 20.43 9.62 -5.83
CA ASN A 298 21.46 10.10 -4.92
C ASN A 298 22.85 9.53 -5.21
N LEU A 299 23.01 8.61 -6.16
CA LEU A 299 24.28 7.93 -6.45
C LEU A 299 25.42 8.88 -6.79
N SER A 300 25.16 9.98 -7.48
CA SER A 300 26.18 10.95 -7.88
C SER A 300 26.89 11.64 -6.70
N LYS A 301 26.31 11.57 -5.52
CA LYS A 301 26.85 12.16 -4.27
C LYS A 301 27.80 11.21 -3.53
N PHE A 302 27.84 9.93 -3.93
CA PHE A 302 28.53 8.87 -3.21
C PHE A 302 29.57 8.17 -4.08
N ASP A 303 30.70 7.94 -3.50
CA ASP A 303 31.72 6.99 -3.93
C ASP A 303 31.85 5.86 -2.90
N PHE A 304 32.71 4.89 -3.18
CA PHE A 304 32.90 3.76 -2.27
C PHE A 304 33.43 4.19 -0.89
N LYS A 305 34.31 5.20 -0.87
CA LYS A 305 34.90 5.74 0.38
C LYS A 305 33.80 6.38 1.25
N ARG A 306 32.95 7.25 0.66
CA ARG A 306 31.82 7.87 1.38
C ARG A 306 30.85 6.85 1.93
N LEU A 307 30.53 5.82 1.14
CA LEU A 307 29.65 4.73 1.60
C LEU A 307 30.28 3.96 2.76
N SER A 308 31.57 3.59 2.69
CA SER A 308 32.28 2.89 3.76
C SER A 308 32.27 3.69 5.05
N LEU A 309 32.66 4.98 4.99
CA LEU A 309 32.64 5.87 6.15
C LEU A 309 31.22 6.06 6.74
N SER A 310 30.20 6.10 5.88
CA SER A 310 28.81 6.20 6.34
C SER A 310 28.37 4.95 7.09
N PHE A 311 28.72 3.75 6.61
CA PHE A 311 28.43 2.50 7.33
C PHE A 311 29.20 2.40 8.65
N GLU A 312 30.45 2.87 8.71
CA GLU A 312 31.20 2.95 9.97
C GLU A 312 30.51 3.88 10.98
N ALA A 313 30.01 5.04 10.55
CA ALA A 313 29.28 5.96 11.40
C ALA A 313 27.95 5.36 11.89
N LEU A 314 27.20 4.68 11.02
CA LEU A 314 25.95 3.98 11.36
C LEU A 314 26.20 2.86 12.38
N LEU A 315 27.26 2.07 12.19
CA LEU A 315 27.63 1.00 13.10
C LEU A 315 28.07 1.54 14.47
N ALA A 316 28.78 2.67 14.49
CA ALA A 316 29.19 3.34 15.74
C ALA A 316 27.94 3.82 16.51
N ALA A 317 26.98 4.43 15.83
CA ALA A 317 25.72 4.86 16.44
C ALA A 317 24.89 3.66 16.95
N ASP A 318 24.82 2.54 16.22
CA ASP A 318 24.15 1.32 16.67
C ASP A 318 24.74 0.79 17.99
N ARG A 319 26.06 0.75 18.07
CA ARG A 319 26.76 0.34 19.32
C ARG A 319 26.50 1.29 20.47
N GLN A 320 26.49 2.61 20.20
CA GLN A 320 26.23 3.61 21.23
C GLN A 320 24.80 3.54 21.75
N LEU A 321 23.79 3.40 20.86
CA LEU A 321 22.39 3.27 21.26
C LEU A 321 22.11 1.99 22.08
N LYS A 322 22.92 0.94 21.90
CA LYS A 322 22.83 -0.31 22.66
C LYS A 322 23.64 -0.28 23.94
N SER A 323 24.48 0.74 24.16
CA SER A 323 25.28 0.88 25.37
C SER A 323 24.50 1.54 26.51
N PHE A 324 24.82 1.17 27.74
CA PHE A 324 24.19 1.78 28.91
C PHE A 324 24.64 3.22 29.10
N GLY A 325 23.70 4.14 29.33
CA GLY A 325 23.98 5.53 29.69
C GLY A 325 24.16 6.52 28.52
N ALA A 326 24.08 6.07 27.27
CA ALA A 326 24.07 6.99 26.14
C ALA A 326 22.70 7.68 26.00
N ASP A 327 22.69 9.01 25.79
CA ASP A 327 21.48 9.72 25.42
C ASP A 327 21.14 9.47 23.95
N PRO A 328 20.02 8.78 23.63
CA PRO A 328 19.71 8.41 22.28
C PRO A 328 19.56 9.60 21.33
N ARG A 329 19.07 10.74 21.84
CA ARG A 329 18.90 11.94 21.04
C ARG A 329 20.25 12.48 20.59
N THR A 330 21.16 12.66 21.51
CA THR A 330 22.54 13.12 21.22
C THR A 330 23.25 12.21 20.24
N VAL A 331 23.10 10.88 20.38
CA VAL A 331 23.71 9.90 19.45
C VAL A 331 23.17 10.09 18.03
N LEU A 332 21.86 10.25 17.84
CA LEU A 332 21.27 10.43 16.52
C LEU A 332 21.57 11.80 15.91
N GLU A 333 21.62 12.87 16.71
CA GLU A 333 22.03 14.20 16.25
C GLU A 333 23.48 14.17 15.74
N GLN A 334 24.39 13.58 16.50
CA GLN A 334 25.80 13.41 16.10
C GLN A 334 25.91 12.56 14.83
N LEU A 335 25.14 11.47 14.71
CA LEU A 335 25.12 10.65 13.52
C LEU A 335 24.70 11.46 12.28
N ILE A 336 23.63 12.25 12.37
CA ILE A 336 23.13 13.08 11.26
C ILE A 336 24.21 14.04 10.79
N VAL A 337 24.83 14.77 11.72
CA VAL A 337 25.91 15.72 11.39
C VAL A 337 27.10 15.00 10.74
N ARG A 338 27.49 13.83 11.27
CA ARG A 338 28.56 13.00 10.73
C ARG A 338 28.28 12.53 9.32
N LEU A 339 27.07 12.00 9.06
CA LEU A 339 26.67 11.54 7.73
C LEU A 339 26.67 12.69 6.71
N ILE A 340 26.15 13.86 7.08
CA ILE A 340 26.16 15.05 6.23
C ILE A 340 27.57 15.51 5.92
N TYR A 341 28.48 15.50 6.92
CA TYR A 341 29.87 15.86 6.74
C TYR A 341 30.59 14.89 5.78
N ILE A 342 30.39 13.58 5.94
CA ILE A 342 30.94 12.54 5.05
C ILE A 342 30.49 12.76 3.63
N ILE A 343 29.21 13.06 3.40
CA ILE A 343 28.69 13.34 2.05
C ILE A 343 29.33 14.58 1.46
N ALA A 344 29.58 15.62 2.26
CA ALA A 344 30.15 16.88 1.82
C ALA A 344 31.66 16.79 1.53
N LYS A 345 32.43 16.22 2.44
CA LYS A 345 33.91 16.24 2.42
C LYS A 345 34.54 14.91 2.01
N GLY A 346 33.87 13.79 2.18
CA GLY A 346 34.44 12.46 1.94
C GLY A 346 35.46 12.03 3.00
N GLU A 347 35.32 12.55 4.22
CA GLU A 347 36.20 12.32 5.36
C GLU A 347 35.39 12.08 6.63
N SER A 348 35.96 11.38 7.62
CA SER A 348 35.36 11.24 8.95
C SER A 348 35.68 12.45 9.81
N VAL A 349 34.75 12.89 10.65
CA VAL A 349 34.93 13.99 11.62
C VAL A 349 36.02 13.64 12.63
N ASP A 350 36.29 12.36 12.92
CA ASP A 350 37.30 11.92 13.90
C ASP A 350 38.74 12.06 13.38
N LYS A 351 38.95 12.51 12.14
CA LYS A 351 40.25 12.75 11.49
C LYS A 351 40.49 14.21 11.14
N ALA A 352 39.62 15.11 11.54
CA ALA A 352 39.74 16.56 11.37
C ALA A 352 40.07 17.22 12.73
#